data_49d52c4eb6583894b05ca3fa1423fef4
#
_entry.id   49d52c4eb6583894b05ca3fa1423fef4
#
_cell.length_a   1.000
_cell.length_b   1.000
_cell.length_c   1.000
_cell.angle_alpha   90.00
_cell.angle_beta   90.00
_cell.angle_gamma   90.00
#
_symmetry.space_group_name_H-M   'P 1'
#
loop_
_entity.id
_entity.type
_entity.pdbx_description
1 polymer ?
#
loop_
_entity_poly.entity_id
_entity_poly.type
_entity_poly.pdbx_seq_one_letter_code
_entity_poly.pdbx_strand_id
1 'polypeptide(L)'
;DIINEIVRNIKAKSNIIATTGYTSRELMEVRKNKKLNKGKDFYMVGGMGHSAALSLGVSLNTKKNTVCLDGDGSILMHLGSMATIGFFSNKNFKHILFNNNAHESVGGQTTYARKINFEKLSKSLGYKKYVLIKNKKNLSIKLKNFFKANGPAFMEIMIGQGSVKNLMRPKNLLKIKNSFI
;
A
#
# COMPACT_ATOMS: atom_id res chain seq x y z
N ASP A 1 -12.34 -9.40 1.40
CA ASP A 1 -11.31 -8.78 0.57
C ASP A 1 -10.86 -7.47 1.26
N ILE A 2 -9.56 -7.39 1.61
CA ILE A 2 -9.00 -6.28 2.41
C ILE A 2 -8.86 -5.03 1.57
N ILE A 3 -8.46 -5.14 0.30
CA ILE A 3 -8.32 -3.98 -0.60
C ILE A 3 -9.69 -3.31 -0.82
N ASN A 4 -10.76 -4.08 -0.91
CA ASN A 4 -12.12 -3.55 -1.00
C ASN A 4 -12.47 -2.71 0.25
N GLU A 5 -12.16 -3.21 1.45
CA GLU A 5 -12.38 -2.46 2.70
C GLU A 5 -11.51 -1.19 2.79
N ILE A 6 -10.26 -1.25 2.33
CA ILE A 6 -9.39 -0.07 2.24
C ILE A 6 -10.03 0.99 1.35
N VAL A 7 -10.45 0.59 0.14
CA VAL A 7 -11.05 1.51 -0.85
C VAL A 7 -12.36 2.11 -0.37
N ARG A 8 -13.18 1.35 0.38
CA ARG A 8 -14.43 1.86 0.99
C ARG A 8 -14.20 2.88 2.09
N ASN A 9 -13.09 2.76 2.83
CA ASN A 9 -12.80 3.59 3.99
C ASN A 9 -11.87 4.77 3.71
N ILE A 10 -11.27 4.82 2.52
CA ILE A 10 -10.42 5.95 2.11
C ILE A 10 -11.28 7.14 1.68
N LYS A 11 -10.79 8.36 1.94
CA LYS A 11 -11.46 9.57 1.42
C LYS A 11 -11.49 9.57 -0.10
N ALA A 12 -12.62 9.94 -0.67
CA ALA A 12 -12.72 10.23 -2.11
C ALA A 12 -11.62 11.21 -2.53
N LYS A 13 -11.06 11.06 -3.73
CA LYS A 13 -9.94 11.84 -4.26
C LYS A 13 -8.57 11.60 -3.61
N SER A 14 -8.38 10.56 -2.78
CA SER A 14 -7.04 10.12 -2.36
C SER A 14 -6.27 9.53 -3.53
N ASN A 15 -4.93 9.62 -3.46
CA ASN A 15 -4.04 8.96 -4.41
C ASN A 15 -3.64 7.59 -3.83
N ILE A 16 -3.74 6.53 -4.61
CA ILE A 16 -3.27 5.20 -4.21
C ILE A 16 -2.18 4.75 -5.17
N ILE A 17 -1.03 4.40 -4.64
CA ILE A 17 0.05 3.78 -5.39
C ILE A 17 0.17 2.33 -4.93
N ALA A 18 -0.11 1.39 -5.82
CA ALA A 18 -0.06 -0.03 -5.52
C ALA A 18 1.20 -0.66 -6.12
N THR A 19 1.93 -1.39 -5.29
CA THR A 19 3.11 -2.14 -5.72
C THR A 19 2.76 -3.15 -6.81
N THR A 20 3.75 -3.53 -7.61
CA THR A 20 3.60 -4.56 -8.65
C THR A 20 3.15 -5.91 -8.06
N GLY A 21 2.64 -6.79 -8.89
CA GLY A 21 2.17 -8.11 -8.47
C GLY A 21 0.67 -8.16 -8.24
N TYR A 22 0.21 -8.95 -7.27
CA TYR A 22 -1.23 -9.15 -7.03
C TYR A 22 -1.89 -7.90 -6.44
N THR A 23 -1.20 -7.11 -5.63
CA THR A 23 -1.74 -5.89 -5.02
C THR A 23 -2.29 -4.90 -6.05
N SER A 24 -1.52 -4.59 -7.11
CA SER A 24 -1.99 -3.68 -8.17
C SER A 24 -3.14 -4.29 -8.99
N ARG A 25 -3.10 -5.60 -9.22
CA ARG A 25 -4.16 -6.29 -9.98
C ARG A 25 -5.47 -6.35 -9.21
N GLU A 26 -5.42 -6.66 -7.90
CA GLU A 26 -6.62 -6.67 -7.05
C GLU A 26 -7.22 -5.28 -6.90
N LEU A 27 -6.38 -4.25 -6.71
CA LEU A 27 -6.88 -2.88 -6.67
C LEU A 27 -7.58 -2.51 -7.98
N MET A 28 -7.00 -2.85 -9.13
CA MET A 28 -7.61 -2.60 -10.44
C MET A 28 -8.95 -3.34 -10.57
N GLU A 29 -9.08 -4.57 -10.08
CA GLU A 29 -10.32 -5.33 -10.10
C GLU A 29 -11.39 -4.69 -9.21
N VAL A 30 -11.03 -4.30 -7.99
CA VAL A 30 -11.94 -3.60 -7.06
C VAL A 30 -12.45 -2.28 -7.66
N ARG A 31 -11.62 -1.56 -8.42
CA ARG A 31 -11.99 -0.31 -9.07
C ARG A 31 -12.92 -0.46 -10.28
N LYS A 32 -13.10 -1.66 -10.83
CA LYS A 32 -14.15 -1.92 -11.83
C LYS A 32 -15.56 -1.67 -11.29
N ASN A 33 -15.75 -1.81 -9.98
CA ASN A 33 -16.99 -1.44 -9.33
C ASN A 33 -17.16 0.10 -9.35
N LYS A 34 -18.13 0.59 -10.14
CA LYS A 34 -18.38 2.03 -10.33
C LYS A 34 -18.60 2.79 -9.01
N LYS A 35 -19.18 2.16 -7.99
CA LYS A 35 -19.40 2.77 -6.66
C LYS A 35 -18.09 3.03 -5.91
N LEU A 36 -17.03 2.28 -6.23
CA LEU A 36 -15.72 2.37 -5.61
C LEU A 36 -14.69 3.08 -6.49
N ASN A 37 -15.06 3.47 -7.70
CA ASN A 37 -14.16 4.13 -8.66
C ASN A 37 -14.08 5.65 -8.37
N LYS A 38 -13.51 6.00 -7.19
CA LYS A 38 -13.31 7.39 -6.76
C LYS A 38 -11.87 7.56 -6.28
N GLY A 39 -11.10 8.40 -6.95
CA GLY A 39 -9.71 8.68 -6.62
C GLY A 39 -8.79 8.46 -7.81
N LYS A 40 -7.50 8.66 -7.58
CA LYS A 40 -6.45 8.44 -8.56
C LYS A 40 -5.59 7.26 -8.11
N ASP A 41 -5.45 6.25 -8.95
CA ASP A 41 -4.68 5.06 -8.64
C ASP A 41 -3.53 4.90 -9.64
N PHE A 42 -2.35 4.62 -9.12
CA PHE A 42 -1.20 4.21 -9.90
C PHE A 42 -0.91 2.72 -9.68
N TYR A 43 -1.02 1.95 -10.74
CA TYR A 43 -0.79 0.51 -10.73
C TYR A 43 0.62 0.24 -11.24
N MET A 44 1.55 -0.12 -10.34
CA MET A 44 2.91 -0.43 -10.77
C MET A 44 2.95 -1.74 -11.57
N VAL A 45 3.70 -1.69 -12.66
CA VAL A 45 4.03 -2.84 -13.51
C VAL A 45 5.55 -2.90 -13.63
N GLY A 46 6.17 -3.86 -12.95
CA GLY A 46 7.62 -3.85 -12.71
C GLY A 46 8.02 -2.87 -11.59
N GLY A 47 9.33 -2.59 -11.45
CA GLY A 47 9.85 -1.68 -10.43
C GLY A 47 9.49 -2.09 -9.00
N MET A 48 9.52 -3.39 -8.67
CA MET A 48 9.26 -3.90 -7.33
C MET A 48 10.16 -3.20 -6.31
N GLY A 49 9.59 -2.80 -5.17
CA GLY A 49 10.30 -2.04 -4.12
C GLY A 49 10.24 -0.52 -4.24
N HIS A 50 9.76 0.03 -5.37
CA HIS A 50 9.76 1.48 -5.58
C HIS A 50 8.41 2.17 -5.26
N SER A 51 7.38 1.41 -4.90
CA SER A 51 6.04 1.94 -4.57
C SER A 51 6.09 2.99 -3.47
N ALA A 52 6.88 2.73 -2.42
CA ALA A 52 7.04 3.63 -1.29
C ALA A 52 7.71 4.95 -1.67
N ALA A 53 8.81 4.91 -2.44
CA ALA A 53 9.51 6.11 -2.91
C ALA A 53 8.65 6.93 -3.88
N LEU A 54 7.93 6.28 -4.81
CA LEU A 54 6.99 6.95 -5.70
C LEU A 54 5.86 7.64 -4.91
N SER A 55 5.32 6.93 -3.92
CA SER A 55 4.28 7.47 -3.04
C SER A 55 4.76 8.67 -2.23
N LEU A 56 6.03 8.68 -1.79
CA LEU A 56 6.64 9.83 -1.14
C LEU A 56 6.62 11.04 -2.08
N GLY A 57 7.14 10.88 -3.30
CA GLY A 57 7.15 11.96 -4.29
C GLY A 57 5.76 12.54 -4.53
N VAL A 58 4.74 11.69 -4.66
CA VAL A 58 3.35 12.13 -4.79
C VAL A 58 2.88 12.87 -3.55
N SER A 59 3.17 12.37 -2.34
CA SER A 59 2.71 12.98 -1.08
C SER A 59 3.28 14.38 -0.85
N LEU A 60 4.50 14.63 -1.32
CA LEU A 60 5.15 15.95 -1.22
C LEU A 60 4.49 17.00 -2.12
N ASN A 61 3.87 16.55 -3.21
CA ASN A 61 3.26 17.43 -4.21
C ASN A 61 1.72 17.53 -4.08
N THR A 62 1.11 17.03 -2.99
CA THR A 62 -0.34 17.10 -2.80
C THR A 62 -0.73 17.23 -1.34
N LYS A 63 -1.86 17.89 -1.10
CA LYS A 63 -2.51 17.92 0.22
C LYS A 63 -3.48 16.74 0.44
N LYS A 64 -3.74 15.93 -0.59
CA LYS A 64 -4.62 14.76 -0.51
C LYS A 64 -3.90 13.62 0.18
N ASN A 65 -4.66 12.68 0.80
CA ASN A 65 -4.05 11.47 1.29
C ASN A 65 -3.37 10.71 0.15
N THR A 66 -2.12 10.33 0.38
CA THR A 66 -1.35 9.45 -0.49
C THR A 66 -1.17 8.13 0.23
N VAL A 67 -1.66 7.06 -0.36
CA VAL A 67 -1.65 5.71 0.20
C VAL A 67 -0.74 4.83 -0.64
N CYS A 68 0.33 4.35 -0.03
CA CYS A 68 1.17 3.30 -0.58
C CYS A 68 0.58 1.95 -0.16
N LEU A 69 0.22 1.11 -1.13
CA LEU A 69 -0.11 -0.30 -0.90
C LEU A 69 1.12 -1.12 -1.30
N ASP A 70 1.78 -1.69 -0.31
CA ASP A 70 3.04 -2.42 -0.50
C ASP A 70 2.92 -3.88 -0.08
N GLY A 71 3.84 -4.71 -0.52
CA GLY A 71 3.96 -6.11 -0.13
C GLY A 71 5.26 -6.34 0.64
N ASP A 72 5.32 -7.40 1.45
CA ASP A 72 6.48 -7.73 2.27
C ASP A 72 7.74 -7.98 1.44
N GLY A 73 7.64 -8.70 0.32
CA GLY A 73 8.76 -8.86 -0.61
C GLY A 73 9.18 -7.55 -1.28
N SER A 74 8.23 -6.66 -1.56
CA SER A 74 8.50 -5.37 -2.19
C SER A 74 9.22 -4.40 -1.23
N ILE A 75 8.71 -4.22 -0.01
CA ILE A 75 9.32 -3.31 0.97
C ILE A 75 10.76 -3.71 1.32
N LEU A 76 11.04 -5.02 1.36
CA LEU A 76 12.38 -5.54 1.66
C LEU A 76 13.42 -5.19 0.58
N MET A 77 13.02 -5.06 -0.69
CA MET A 77 13.94 -4.72 -1.78
C MET A 77 14.54 -3.31 -1.62
N HIS A 78 13.79 -2.37 -1.03
CA HIS A 78 14.23 -0.99 -0.82
C HIS A 78 13.85 -0.49 0.57
N LEU A 79 14.18 -1.28 1.60
CA LEU A 79 13.81 -1.01 2.99
C LEU A 79 14.29 0.37 3.48
N GLY A 80 15.46 0.82 2.99
CA GLY A 80 16.02 2.14 3.28
C GLY A 80 15.10 3.30 2.87
N SER A 81 14.18 3.11 1.93
CA SER A 81 13.20 4.15 1.56
C SER A 81 12.30 4.55 2.71
N MET A 82 12.09 3.66 3.70
CA MET A 82 11.32 3.99 4.91
C MET A 82 11.97 5.11 5.73
N ALA A 83 13.31 5.17 5.79
CA ALA A 83 14.03 6.25 6.48
C ALA A 83 13.76 7.60 5.78
N THR A 84 13.87 7.64 4.46
CA THR A 84 13.57 8.84 3.66
C THR A 84 12.12 9.29 3.86
N ILE A 85 11.18 8.34 3.88
CA ILE A 85 9.75 8.62 4.12
C ILE A 85 9.54 9.19 5.52
N GLY A 86 10.13 8.58 6.55
CA GLY A 86 9.99 9.04 7.92
C GLY A 86 10.49 10.47 8.12
N PHE A 87 11.53 10.86 7.39
CA PHE A 87 12.12 12.19 7.46
C PHE A 87 11.37 13.24 6.63
N PHE A 88 11.04 12.93 5.37
CA PHE A 88 10.54 13.93 4.41
C PHE A 88 9.02 13.92 4.22
N SER A 89 8.31 12.83 4.59
CA SER A 89 6.90 12.75 4.23
C SER A 89 5.99 13.66 5.07
N ASN A 90 4.87 14.01 4.46
CA ASN A 90 3.84 14.83 5.05
C ASN A 90 2.84 14.01 5.91
N LYS A 91 2.04 14.72 6.72
CA LYS A 91 0.95 14.13 7.53
C LYS A 91 -0.08 13.33 6.72
N ASN A 92 -0.15 13.53 5.40
CA ASN A 92 -1.06 12.85 4.48
C ASN A 92 -0.54 11.50 3.96
N PHE A 93 0.70 11.09 4.30
CA PHE A 93 1.30 9.84 3.84
C PHE A 93 0.80 8.65 4.67
N LYS A 94 0.32 7.61 3.99
CA LYS A 94 -0.18 6.36 4.57
C LYS A 94 0.49 5.17 3.88
N HIS A 95 1.23 4.38 4.63
CA HIS A 95 1.91 3.18 4.14
C HIS A 95 1.19 1.94 4.68
N ILE A 96 0.64 1.12 3.81
CA ILE A 96 -0.03 -0.14 4.16
C ILE A 96 0.80 -1.28 3.59
N LEU A 97 1.27 -2.15 4.47
CA LEU A 97 2.02 -3.35 4.16
C LEU A 97 1.10 -4.57 4.23
N PHE A 98 0.96 -5.29 3.12
CA PHE A 98 0.39 -6.63 3.10
C PHE A 98 1.50 -7.64 3.36
N ASN A 99 1.44 -8.33 4.49
CA ASN A 99 2.46 -9.27 4.92
C ASN A 99 1.90 -10.70 4.93
N ASN A 100 2.29 -11.50 3.94
CA ASN A 100 1.99 -12.93 3.85
C ASN A 100 3.25 -13.80 4.02
N ASN A 101 4.40 -13.19 4.30
CA ASN A 101 5.71 -13.81 4.42
C ASN A 101 6.15 -14.57 3.15
N ALA A 102 5.69 -14.15 1.96
CA ALA A 102 6.00 -14.83 0.71
C ALA A 102 6.11 -13.89 -0.50
N HIS A 103 7.03 -14.18 -1.41
CA HIS A 103 7.11 -13.60 -2.74
C HIS A 103 6.07 -14.24 -3.69
N GLU A 104 4.80 -14.17 -3.36
CA GLU A 104 3.74 -14.96 -3.95
C GLU A 104 3.57 -14.76 -5.47
N SER A 105 3.78 -13.55 -5.98
CA SER A 105 3.61 -13.25 -7.41
C SER A 105 4.76 -13.75 -8.30
N VAL A 106 5.84 -14.28 -7.72
CA VAL A 106 7.06 -14.70 -8.42
C VAL A 106 7.58 -16.07 -7.97
N GLY A 107 6.73 -16.91 -7.36
CA GLY A 107 7.07 -18.28 -7.04
C GLY A 107 6.82 -18.74 -5.62
N GLY A 108 6.35 -17.84 -4.74
CA GLY A 108 5.92 -18.20 -3.38
C GLY A 108 7.04 -18.42 -2.36
N GLN A 109 8.28 -18.07 -2.70
CA GLN A 109 9.41 -18.18 -1.78
C GLN A 109 9.17 -17.34 -0.52
N THR A 110 9.60 -17.86 0.63
CA THR A 110 9.49 -17.18 1.92
C THR A 110 10.30 -15.88 1.92
N THR A 111 9.67 -14.79 2.39
CA THR A 111 10.38 -13.53 2.67
C THR A 111 10.98 -13.53 4.07
N TYR A 112 11.97 -12.66 4.31
CA TYR A 112 12.51 -12.42 5.65
C TYR A 112 11.64 -11.47 6.49
N ALA A 113 10.50 -11.02 6.01
CA ALA A 113 9.59 -10.11 6.71
C ALA A 113 9.19 -10.64 8.10
N ARG A 114 9.04 -11.97 8.25
CA ARG A 114 8.75 -12.63 9.53
C ARG A 114 9.78 -12.39 10.64
N LYS A 115 11.00 -11.99 10.28
CA LYS A 115 12.09 -11.69 11.21
C LYS A 115 12.17 -10.20 11.58
N ILE A 116 11.37 -9.36 10.93
CA ILE A 116 11.40 -7.92 11.13
C ILE A 116 10.28 -7.50 12.07
N ASN A 117 10.63 -6.73 13.08
CA ASN A 117 9.64 -6.03 13.90
C ASN A 117 9.34 -4.68 13.25
N PHE A 118 8.31 -4.65 12.37
CA PHE A 118 7.92 -3.42 11.66
C PHE A 118 7.42 -2.30 12.58
N GLU A 119 6.93 -2.63 13.77
CA GLU A 119 6.56 -1.61 14.75
C GLU A 119 7.79 -0.84 15.24
N LYS A 120 8.81 -1.55 15.73
CA LYS A 120 10.05 -0.92 16.21
C LYS A 120 10.77 -0.21 15.05
N LEU A 121 10.85 -0.86 13.89
CA LEU A 121 11.49 -0.31 12.71
C LEU A 121 10.82 0.99 12.26
N SER A 122 9.52 0.99 12.02
CA SER A 122 8.82 2.18 11.54
C SER A 122 8.91 3.34 12.54
N LYS A 123 8.78 3.07 13.84
CA LYS A 123 8.93 4.10 14.88
C LYS A 123 10.33 4.71 14.90
N SER A 124 11.38 3.89 14.83
CA SER A 124 12.79 4.37 14.81
C SER A 124 13.10 5.19 13.57
N LEU A 125 12.43 4.91 12.45
CA LEU A 125 12.59 5.63 11.19
C LEU A 125 11.67 6.87 11.07
N GLY A 126 10.96 7.27 12.14
CA GLY A 126 10.21 8.52 12.19
C GLY A 126 8.73 8.43 11.78
N TYR A 127 8.18 7.24 11.57
CA TYR A 127 6.73 7.11 11.40
C TYR A 127 6.00 7.45 12.69
N LYS A 128 4.95 8.27 12.59
CA LYS A 128 4.20 8.81 13.74
C LYS A 128 3.16 7.84 14.29
N LYS A 129 2.73 6.88 13.49
CA LYS A 129 1.71 5.90 13.86
C LYS A 129 2.03 4.54 13.28
N TYR A 130 1.91 3.50 14.10
CA TYR A 130 1.91 2.11 13.67
C TYR A 130 0.59 1.43 14.06
N VAL A 131 0.07 0.58 13.18
CA VAL A 131 -1.13 -0.23 13.41
C VAL A 131 -0.90 -1.64 12.87
N LEU A 132 -1.11 -2.66 13.71
CA LEU A 132 -1.07 -4.06 13.30
C LEU A 132 -2.50 -4.62 13.17
N ILE A 133 -2.78 -5.25 12.04
CA ILE A 133 -4.02 -5.97 11.75
C ILE A 133 -3.70 -7.45 11.60
N LYS A 134 -4.12 -8.28 12.57
CA LYS A 134 -3.95 -9.74 12.52
C LYS A 134 -5.19 -10.50 12.06
N ASN A 135 -6.35 -9.85 12.11
CA ASN A 135 -7.62 -10.42 11.69
C ASN A 135 -8.60 -9.32 11.27
N LYS A 136 -9.73 -9.70 10.68
CA LYS A 136 -10.74 -8.75 10.14
C LYS A 136 -11.62 -8.10 11.23
N LYS A 137 -11.49 -8.47 12.51
CA LYS A 137 -12.30 -7.89 13.58
C LYS A 137 -12.07 -6.37 13.66
N ASN A 138 -13.15 -5.61 13.56
CA ASN A 138 -13.14 -4.15 13.58
C ASN A 138 -12.25 -3.50 12.50
N LEU A 139 -11.99 -4.18 11.38
CA LEU A 139 -11.11 -3.69 10.30
C LEU A 139 -11.53 -2.30 9.81
N SER A 140 -12.83 -2.09 9.52
CA SER A 140 -13.35 -0.81 9.02
C SER A 140 -13.08 0.34 10.01
N ILE A 141 -13.26 0.10 11.32
CA ILE A 141 -13.00 1.11 12.37
C ILE A 141 -11.51 1.43 12.42
N LYS A 142 -10.65 0.41 12.41
CA LYS A 142 -9.19 0.57 12.42
C LYS A 142 -8.70 1.33 11.18
N LEU A 143 -9.24 1.04 10.00
CA LEU A 143 -8.93 1.76 8.75
C LEU A 143 -9.37 3.22 8.82
N LYS A 144 -10.60 3.51 9.29
CA LYS A 144 -11.08 4.90 9.48
C LYS A 144 -10.16 5.70 10.39
N ASN A 145 -9.75 5.11 11.52
CA ASN A 145 -8.85 5.77 12.48
C ASN A 145 -7.44 5.95 11.89
N PHE A 146 -6.95 4.97 11.13
CA PHE A 146 -5.67 5.06 10.44
C PHE A 146 -5.64 6.17 9.39
N PHE A 147 -6.68 6.30 8.57
CA PHE A 147 -6.76 7.36 7.55
C PHE A 147 -6.94 8.77 8.14
N LYS A 148 -7.49 8.88 9.34
CA LYS A 148 -7.60 10.17 10.08
C LYS A 148 -6.31 10.56 10.81
N ALA A 149 -5.46 9.59 11.17
CA ALA A 149 -4.24 9.85 11.92
C ALA A 149 -3.26 10.73 11.13
N ASN A 150 -2.46 11.54 11.82
CA ASN A 150 -1.34 12.22 11.18
C ASN A 150 -0.26 11.22 10.74
N GLY A 151 0.26 11.41 9.54
CA GLY A 151 1.35 10.64 8.99
C GLY A 151 2.74 11.24 9.25
N PRO A 152 3.78 10.54 8.76
CA PRO A 152 3.69 9.26 8.09
C PRO A 152 3.14 8.18 9.01
N ALA A 153 2.15 7.43 8.53
CA ALA A 153 1.53 6.36 9.29
C ALA A 153 1.75 5.02 8.59
N PHE A 154 2.11 3.99 9.35
CA PHE A 154 2.37 2.65 8.86
C PHE A 154 1.32 1.66 9.40
N MET A 155 0.74 0.87 8.51
CA MET A 155 -0.17 -0.21 8.87
C MET A 155 0.36 -1.52 8.31
N GLU A 156 0.57 -2.50 9.16
CA GLU A 156 0.89 -3.86 8.76
C GLU A 156 -0.37 -4.72 8.85
N ILE A 157 -0.71 -5.38 7.75
CA ILE A 157 -1.86 -6.28 7.66
C ILE A 157 -1.34 -7.69 7.38
N MET A 158 -1.48 -8.57 8.36
CA MET A 158 -1.18 -9.98 8.18
C MET A 158 -2.26 -10.61 7.30
N ILE A 159 -1.83 -11.17 6.18
CA ILE A 159 -2.71 -11.86 5.23
C ILE A 159 -2.23 -13.29 5.00
N GLY A 160 -3.15 -14.16 4.59
CA GLY A 160 -2.79 -15.51 4.13
C GLY A 160 -2.18 -15.47 2.74
N GLN A 161 -1.48 -16.53 2.39
CA GLN A 161 -1.08 -16.80 1.00
C GLN A 161 -2.30 -17.14 0.15
N GLY A 162 -2.21 -16.90 -1.15
CA GLY A 162 -3.29 -17.09 -2.10
C GLY A 162 -3.74 -15.76 -2.71
N SER A 163 -4.12 -15.81 -3.95
CA SER A 163 -4.63 -14.65 -4.69
C SER A 163 -5.97 -14.98 -5.33
N VAL A 164 -6.72 -13.93 -5.67
CA VAL A 164 -7.91 -14.07 -6.49
C VAL A 164 -7.50 -14.65 -7.86
N LYS A 165 -8.24 -15.66 -8.35
CA LYS A 165 -7.99 -16.27 -9.65
C LYS A 165 -8.24 -15.26 -10.79
N ASN A 166 -7.50 -15.42 -11.89
CA ASN A 166 -7.69 -14.68 -13.15
C ASN A 166 -7.51 -13.14 -13.05
N LEU A 167 -6.69 -12.66 -12.13
CA LEU A 167 -6.37 -11.24 -12.05
C LEU A 167 -5.57 -10.77 -13.27
N MET A 168 -6.15 -9.86 -14.04
CA MET A 168 -5.52 -9.26 -15.21
C MET A 168 -4.37 -8.31 -14.82
N ARG A 169 -3.27 -8.36 -15.59
CA ARG A 169 -2.20 -7.36 -15.46
C ARG A 169 -2.66 -6.02 -16.06
N PRO A 170 -2.29 -4.87 -15.45
CA PRO A 170 -2.46 -3.57 -16.10
C PRO A 170 -1.68 -3.54 -17.43
N LYS A 171 -2.35 -3.25 -18.56
CA LYS A 171 -1.74 -3.36 -19.90
C LYS A 171 -1.31 -2.00 -20.47
N ASN A 172 -2.10 -0.94 -20.27
CA ASN A 172 -1.81 0.34 -20.89
C ASN A 172 -1.12 1.29 -19.89
N LEU A 173 0.22 1.26 -19.87
CA LEU A 173 1.02 2.02 -18.92
C LEU A 173 0.93 3.53 -19.14
N LEU A 174 0.87 3.97 -20.39
CA LEU A 174 0.68 5.40 -20.72
C LEU A 174 -0.67 5.91 -20.22
N LYS A 175 -1.73 5.13 -20.40
CA LYS A 175 -3.04 5.48 -19.87
C LYS A 175 -3.05 5.56 -18.35
N ILE A 176 -2.39 4.63 -17.67
CA ILE A 176 -2.25 4.65 -16.20
C ILE A 176 -1.55 5.94 -15.77
N LYS A 177 -0.40 6.27 -16.38
CA LYS A 177 0.34 7.49 -16.10
C LYS A 177 -0.54 8.73 -16.32
N ASN A 178 -1.14 8.87 -17.50
CA ASN A 178 -1.91 10.06 -17.86
C ASN A 178 -3.19 10.25 -17.04
N SER A 179 -3.78 9.15 -16.55
CA SER A 179 -4.95 9.22 -15.66
C SER A 179 -4.60 9.54 -14.22
N PHE A 180 -3.35 9.32 -13.82
CA PHE A 180 -2.87 9.57 -12.48
C PHE A 180 -2.39 11.03 -12.30
N ILE A 181 -1.75 11.60 -13.31
CA ILE A 181 -1.32 13.01 -13.32
C ILE A 181 -2.53 13.93 -13.48
#